data_1799e12dd8bef014cd7b8d167a59522b
#
_entry.id   1799e12dd8bef014cd7b8d167a59522b
#
_cell.length_a   1.000
_cell.length_b   1.000
_cell.length_c   1.000
_cell.angle_alpha   90.00
_cell.angle_beta   90.00
_cell.angle_gamma   90.00
#
_symmetry.space_group_name_H-M   'P 1'
#
loop_
_entity.id
_entity.type
_entity.pdbx_description
1 polymer ?
#
loop_
_entity_poly.entity_id
_entity_poly.type
_entity_poly.pdbx_seq_one_letter_code
_entity_poly.pdbx_strand_id
1 'polypeptide(L)'
;MAELLMNKLRFNKDFVLRKVCGLNVVLPTGANVKDFGGALNLNDTAALIFEQLQAGKTVEETAAALVAAYDVTTETALADVRETIELLREAGVVD
;
A
#
# COMPACT_ATOMS: atom_id res chain seq x y z
N MET A 1 -11.04 19.11 -5.31
CA MET A 1 -10.26 18.68 -6.50
C MET A 1 -8.97 18.02 -6.10
N ALA A 2 -8.16 18.66 -5.27
CA ALA A 2 -6.93 18.03 -4.78
C ALA A 2 -7.20 16.75 -4.00
N GLU A 3 -8.27 16.71 -3.23
CA GLU A 3 -8.64 15.54 -2.47
C GLU A 3 -8.96 14.34 -3.36
N LEU A 4 -9.62 14.59 -4.47
CA LEU A 4 -9.92 13.54 -5.43
C LEU A 4 -8.65 12.95 -6.02
N LEU A 5 -7.67 13.80 -6.30
CA LEU A 5 -6.40 13.34 -6.84
C LEU A 5 -5.63 12.53 -5.82
N MET A 6 -5.69 12.91 -4.55
CA MET A 6 -5.02 12.18 -3.49
C MET A 6 -5.66 10.83 -3.21
N ASN A 7 -6.98 10.74 -3.39
CA ASN A 7 -7.69 9.50 -3.13
C ASN A 7 -7.60 8.51 -4.29
N LYS A 8 -7.18 8.96 -5.46
CA LYS A 8 -7.05 8.10 -6.63
C LYS A 8 -5.59 7.89 -6.97
N LEU A 9 -4.94 7.12 -6.12
CA LEU A 9 -3.55 6.79 -6.34
C LEU A 9 -3.41 5.86 -7.54
N ARG A 10 -2.34 6.07 -8.27
CA ARG A 10 -2.00 5.20 -9.39
C ARG A 10 -1.04 4.14 -8.93
N PHE A 11 -1.55 2.94 -8.84
CA PHE A 11 -0.72 1.79 -8.55
C PHE A 11 -0.05 1.29 -9.82
N ASN A 12 1.22 1.01 -9.72
CA ASN A 12 1.93 0.35 -10.80
C ASN A 12 1.45 -1.10 -10.81
N LYS A 13 0.85 -1.52 -11.91
CA LYS A 13 0.30 -2.87 -12.06
C LYS A 13 1.35 -3.96 -12.04
N ASP A 14 2.60 -3.58 -12.17
CA ASP A 14 3.70 -4.55 -12.26
C ASP A 14 4.28 -4.89 -10.90
N PHE A 15 3.48 -4.76 -9.84
CA PHE A 15 3.87 -5.16 -8.50
C PHE A 15 2.80 -6.07 -7.91
N VAL A 16 3.24 -7.08 -7.19
CA VAL A 16 2.35 -8.02 -6.51
C VAL A 16 2.77 -8.20 -5.07
N LEU A 17 1.78 -8.46 -4.22
CA LEU A 17 2.03 -8.77 -2.82
C LEU A 17 1.98 -10.28 -2.64
N ARG A 18 3.00 -10.83 -2.02
CA ARG A 18 3.09 -12.27 -1.74
C ARG A 18 3.48 -12.50 -0.30
N LYS A 19 3.00 -13.59 0.26
CA LYS A 19 3.43 -14.01 1.59
C LYS A 19 4.50 -15.07 1.44
N VAL A 20 5.70 -14.77 1.93
CA VAL A 20 6.85 -15.67 1.82
C VAL A 20 7.43 -15.87 3.21
N CYS A 21 7.38 -17.10 3.71
CA CYS A 21 7.90 -17.45 5.05
C CYS A 21 7.33 -16.53 6.14
N GLY A 22 6.03 -16.23 6.06
CA GLY A 22 5.38 -15.38 7.04
C GLY A 22 5.59 -13.88 6.84
N LEU A 23 6.36 -13.49 5.84
CA LEU A 23 6.62 -12.09 5.55
C LEU A 23 5.76 -11.62 4.38
N ASN A 24 5.30 -10.38 4.47
CA ASN A 24 4.55 -9.77 3.38
C ASN A 24 5.54 -9.05 2.46
N VAL A 25 5.63 -9.51 1.23
CA VAL A 25 6.66 -9.04 0.31
C VAL A 25 6.01 -8.49 -0.94
N VAL A 26 6.39 -7.28 -1.32
CA VAL A 26 5.98 -6.69 -2.59
C VAL A 26 7.09 -6.94 -3.59
N LEU A 27 6.73 -7.56 -4.70
CA LEU A 27 7.69 -7.96 -5.73
C LEU A 27 7.31 -7.34 -7.05
N PRO A 28 8.30 -6.88 -7.83
CA PRO A 28 8.04 -6.42 -9.18
C PRO A 28 7.77 -7.61 -10.11
N THR A 29 7.01 -7.35 -11.17
CA THR A 29 6.77 -8.33 -12.23
C THR A 29 7.17 -7.73 -13.56
N GLY A 30 7.37 -8.59 -14.54
CA GLY A 30 7.66 -8.14 -15.89
C GLY A 30 8.90 -7.27 -16.00
N ALA A 31 8.77 -6.16 -16.68
CA ALA A 31 9.89 -5.27 -16.99
C ALA A 31 10.48 -4.57 -15.76
N ASN A 32 9.73 -4.48 -14.69
CA ASN A 32 10.19 -3.76 -13.49
C ASN A 32 11.17 -4.55 -12.63
N VAL A 33 11.36 -5.82 -12.92
CA VAL A 33 12.26 -6.66 -12.14
C VAL A 33 13.66 -6.08 -12.06
N LYS A 34 14.14 -5.52 -13.16
CA LYS A 34 15.50 -4.98 -13.24
C LYS A 34 15.68 -3.69 -12.46
N ASP A 35 14.63 -2.87 -12.42
CA ASP A 35 14.73 -1.52 -11.84
C ASP A 35 14.41 -1.46 -10.37
N PHE A 36 13.68 -2.43 -9.85
CA PHE A 36 13.24 -2.40 -8.47
C PHE A 36 14.36 -2.65 -7.47
N GLY A 37 15.33 -3.46 -7.83
CA GLY A 37 16.47 -3.71 -6.98
C GLY A 37 16.24 -4.63 -5.79
N GLY A 38 15.09 -5.30 -5.71
CA GLY A 38 14.81 -6.23 -4.64
C GLY A 38 13.35 -6.31 -4.27
N ALA A 39 13.09 -6.74 -3.04
CA ALA A 39 11.76 -6.91 -2.52
C ALA A 39 11.50 -5.91 -1.40
N LEU A 40 10.27 -5.43 -1.30
CA LEU A 40 9.85 -4.53 -0.23
C LEU A 40 9.06 -5.33 0.80
N ASN A 41 9.52 -5.33 2.03
CA ASN A 41 8.83 -6.02 3.13
C ASN A 41 7.83 -5.08 3.79
N LEU A 42 6.61 -5.56 3.98
CA LEU A 42 5.55 -4.80 4.65
C LEU A 42 5.10 -5.56 5.89
N ASN A 43 4.84 -4.82 6.97
CA ASN A 43 4.18 -5.44 8.11
C ASN A 43 2.72 -5.70 7.76
N ASP A 44 2.00 -6.39 8.64
CA ASP A 44 0.61 -6.79 8.35
C ASP A 44 -0.31 -5.60 8.08
N THR A 45 -0.14 -4.53 8.82
CA THR A 45 -0.93 -3.31 8.64
C THR A 45 -0.67 -2.70 7.26
N ALA A 46 0.60 -2.55 6.90
CA ALA A 46 0.98 -2.00 5.61
C ALA A 46 0.53 -2.90 4.46
N ALA A 47 0.56 -4.21 4.66
CA ALA A 47 0.09 -5.15 3.65
C ALA A 47 -1.41 -4.99 3.40
N LEU A 48 -2.20 -4.81 4.46
CA LEU A 48 -3.63 -4.55 4.30
C LEU A 48 -3.86 -3.25 3.54
N ILE A 49 -3.11 -2.21 3.88
CA ILE A 49 -3.19 -0.93 3.19
C ILE A 49 -2.87 -1.10 1.71
N PHE A 50 -1.79 -1.82 1.40
CA PHE A 50 -1.41 -2.08 0.01
C PHE A 50 -2.55 -2.75 -0.75
N GLU A 51 -3.15 -3.79 -0.16
CA GLU A 51 -4.23 -4.54 -0.81
C GLU A 51 -5.45 -3.66 -1.07
N GLN A 52 -5.83 -2.84 -0.10
CA GLN A 52 -6.99 -1.96 -0.26
C GLN A 52 -6.75 -0.91 -1.34
N LEU A 53 -5.59 -0.27 -1.32
CA LEU A 53 -5.26 0.74 -2.31
C LEU A 53 -5.14 0.15 -3.71
N GLN A 54 -4.55 -1.03 -3.82
CA GLN A 54 -4.43 -1.71 -5.11
C GLN A 54 -5.80 -2.08 -5.67
N ALA A 55 -6.75 -2.36 -4.80
CA ALA A 55 -8.12 -2.66 -5.20
C ALA A 55 -8.92 -1.42 -5.60
N GLY A 56 -8.31 -0.23 -5.50
CA GLY A 56 -8.94 1.01 -5.90
C GLY A 56 -9.69 1.73 -4.80
N LYS A 57 -9.48 1.32 -3.54
CA LYS A 57 -10.13 1.97 -2.40
C LYS A 57 -9.51 3.34 -2.13
N THR A 58 -10.32 4.24 -1.58
CA THR A 58 -9.82 5.56 -1.21
C THR A 58 -9.01 5.47 0.08
N VAL A 59 -8.34 6.58 0.44
CA VAL A 59 -7.61 6.68 1.71
C VAL A 59 -8.57 6.45 2.87
N GLU A 60 -9.75 7.07 2.83
CA GLU A 60 -10.73 6.93 3.90
C GLU A 60 -11.25 5.50 4.01
N GLU A 61 -11.53 4.86 2.89
CA GLU A 61 -11.97 3.47 2.88
C GLU A 61 -10.90 2.54 3.43
N THR A 62 -9.66 2.80 3.07
CA THR A 62 -8.53 2.02 3.57
C THR A 62 -8.38 2.18 5.08
N ALA A 63 -8.49 3.42 5.57
CA ALA A 63 -8.43 3.66 7.00
C ALA A 63 -9.57 2.96 7.73
N ALA A 64 -10.76 2.97 7.16
CA ALA A 64 -11.90 2.27 7.75
C ALA A 64 -11.65 0.77 7.85
N ALA A 65 -10.99 0.20 6.86
CA ALA A 65 -10.63 -1.22 6.90
C ALA A 65 -9.65 -1.52 8.04
N LEU A 66 -8.71 -0.61 8.29
CA LEU A 66 -7.77 -0.77 9.40
C LEU A 66 -8.49 -0.69 10.75
N VAL A 67 -9.39 0.25 10.90
CA VAL A 67 -10.18 0.38 12.14
C VAL A 67 -10.95 -0.90 12.41
N ALA A 68 -11.53 -1.48 11.38
CA ALA A 68 -12.30 -2.72 11.51
C ALA A 68 -11.42 -3.93 11.84
N ALA A 69 -10.19 -3.95 11.35
CA ALA A 69 -9.32 -5.12 11.48
C ALA A 69 -8.43 -5.07 12.73
N TYR A 70 -8.05 -3.88 13.20
CA TYR A 70 -7.01 -3.72 14.22
C TYR A 70 -7.44 -2.80 15.33
N ASP A 71 -8.53 -2.65 15.75
CA ASP A 71 -8.93 -1.88 16.95
C ASP A 71 -8.08 -0.62 17.17
N VAL A 72 -7.92 0.18 16.12
CA VAL A 72 -7.19 1.44 16.16
C VAL A 72 -8.14 2.60 15.91
N THR A 73 -7.74 3.80 16.32
CA THR A 73 -8.55 4.98 16.05
C THR A 73 -8.46 5.36 14.58
N THR A 74 -9.45 6.12 14.11
CA THR A 74 -9.44 6.62 12.74
C THR A 74 -8.21 7.48 12.48
N GLU A 75 -7.82 8.31 13.44
CA GLU A 75 -6.64 9.16 13.30
C GLU A 75 -5.37 8.33 13.10
N THR A 76 -5.19 7.29 13.91
CA THR A 76 -4.04 6.40 13.77
C THR A 76 -4.08 5.69 12.43
N ALA A 77 -5.26 5.21 12.03
CA ALA A 77 -5.40 4.52 10.75
C ALA A 77 -5.04 5.42 9.58
N LEU A 78 -5.50 6.68 9.60
CA LEU A 78 -5.17 7.63 8.54
C LEU A 78 -3.68 7.92 8.49
N ALA A 79 -3.03 8.06 9.65
CA ALA A 79 -1.59 8.28 9.71
C ALA A 79 -0.83 7.11 9.12
N ASP A 80 -1.25 5.89 9.45
CA ASP A 80 -0.62 4.68 8.93
C ASP A 80 -0.79 4.57 7.41
N VAL A 81 -1.97 4.92 6.90
CA VAL A 81 -2.21 4.89 5.46
C VAL A 81 -1.28 5.88 4.77
N ARG A 82 -1.15 7.08 5.30
CA ARG A 82 -0.28 8.10 4.71
C ARG A 82 1.18 7.69 4.72
N GLU A 83 1.66 7.14 5.83
CA GLU A 83 3.03 6.64 5.92
C GLU A 83 3.29 5.54 4.92
N THR A 84 2.34 4.62 4.78
CA THR A 84 2.47 3.52 3.84
C THR A 84 2.50 4.03 2.40
N ILE A 85 1.66 5.02 2.09
CA ILE A 85 1.66 5.63 0.76
C ILE A 85 3.03 6.24 0.44
N GLU A 86 3.62 6.94 1.40
CA GLU A 86 4.95 7.53 1.20
C GLU A 86 6.01 6.46 0.98
N LEU A 87 5.95 5.38 1.75
CA LEU A 87 6.85 4.26 1.58
C LEU A 87 6.71 3.64 0.18
N LEU A 88 5.48 3.44 -0.25
CA LEU A 88 5.22 2.87 -1.57
C LEU A 88 5.64 3.81 -2.69
N ARG A 89 5.46 5.12 -2.48
CA ARG A 89 5.88 6.11 -3.47
C ARG A 89 7.40 6.13 -3.62
N GLU A 90 8.12 6.07 -2.51
CA GLU A 90 9.58 6.02 -2.54
C GLU A 90 10.09 4.76 -3.22
N ALA A 91 9.35 3.68 -3.08
CA ALA A 91 9.71 2.41 -3.71
C ALA A 91 9.29 2.33 -5.19
N GLY A 92 8.54 3.31 -5.68
CA GLY A 92 8.09 3.32 -7.07
C GLY A 92 6.83 2.51 -7.33
N VAL A 93 6.15 2.06 -6.29
CA VAL A 93 4.94 1.24 -6.42
C VAL A 93 3.72 2.12 -6.72
N VAL A 94 3.69 3.32 -6.20
CA VAL A 94 2.64 4.30 -6.51
C VAL A 94 3.29 5.58 -7.01
N ASP A 95 2.53 6.33 -7.79
CA ASP A 95 2.98 7.63 -8.32
C ASP A 95 2.88 8.75 -7.29
#